data_99b2e7ba236605dfeeeb7589bc513ebf
#
_entry.id   99b2e7ba236605dfeeeb7589bc513ebf
#
_cell.length_a   1.000
_cell.length_b   1.000
_cell.length_c   1.000
_cell.angle_alpha   90.00
_cell.angle_beta   90.00
_cell.angle_gamma   90.00
#
_symmetry.space_group_name_H-M   'P 1'
#
loop_
_entity.id
_entity.type
_entity.pdbx_description
1 polymer ?
#
loop_
_entity_poly.entity_id
_entity_poly.type
_entity_poly.pdbx_seq_one_letter_code
_entity_poly.pdbx_strand_id
1 'polypeptide(L)'
;TLPGHVKVSVELDDNLKAPLFILTTNYVAPPDPAPTYFFQKGHVYNVGSLELKSGECAYLEEGSIVCGRIFSCKADRVSVLGNGILYGSVWHKPDENGGRLMAAFTLGDDIRIRGITIVDSGVWNIVPGACRNVSICDVNILSRVVTGDGIDIVGCEDVTIENCFIRACDDCICIKACPLPSPAACCNVKNIHVHGCTLWNAEPGNALEIGYELRCNEVSDIVFSDCDIIHCEYEGNQSGGVLTIHNADRANVHNILYENIRIEDAQEKLVDIKILDCKYSLDRSEERRVGK
;
A
#
# COMPACT_ATOMS: atom_id res chain seq x y z
N THR A 1 -7.52 21.63 21.34
CA THR A 1 -6.18 21.08 21.04
C THR A 1 -6.34 19.62 20.70
N LEU A 2 -5.91 19.22 19.52
CA LEU A 2 -5.88 17.82 19.14
C LEU A 2 -4.73 17.12 19.88
N PRO A 3 -4.87 15.83 20.26
CA PRO A 3 -3.78 15.05 20.83
C PRO A 3 -2.62 14.88 19.83
N GLY A 4 -1.43 14.55 20.31
CA GLY A 4 -0.18 14.62 19.54
C GLY A 4 -0.05 13.75 18.30
N HIS A 5 -0.85 12.70 18.13
CA HIS A 5 -0.88 11.85 16.94
C HIS A 5 -2.33 11.71 16.50
N VAL A 6 -2.68 12.40 15.41
CA VAL A 6 -4.06 12.45 14.91
C VAL A 6 -4.06 12.16 13.43
N LYS A 7 -4.92 11.26 13.02
CA LYS A 7 -5.25 10.95 11.63
C LYS A 7 -6.76 10.96 11.52
N VAL A 8 -7.31 12.13 11.19
CA VAL A 8 -8.76 12.33 11.11
C VAL A 8 -9.14 12.98 9.81
N SER A 9 -10.34 12.69 9.37
CA SER A 9 -11.07 13.44 8.35
C SER A 9 -12.14 14.31 9.00
N VAL A 10 -12.44 15.44 8.36
CA VAL A 10 -13.54 16.31 8.71
C VAL A 10 -14.41 16.46 7.47
N GLU A 11 -15.60 15.91 7.52
CA GLU A 11 -16.58 15.93 6.45
C GLU A 11 -17.69 16.91 6.83
N LEU A 12 -17.77 18.04 6.11
CA LEU A 12 -18.83 19.02 6.32
C LEU A 12 -20.10 18.54 5.61
N ASP A 13 -21.20 18.49 6.36
CA ASP A 13 -22.52 18.06 5.86
C ASP A 13 -22.47 16.64 5.24
N ASP A 14 -21.71 15.72 5.84
CA ASP A 14 -21.49 14.34 5.37
C ASP A 14 -20.96 14.24 3.92
N ASN A 15 -20.23 15.26 3.49
CA ASN A 15 -19.69 15.31 2.13
C ASN A 15 -18.34 14.58 2.02
N LEU A 16 -18.36 13.31 1.60
CA LEU A 16 -17.20 12.48 1.39
C LEU A 16 -16.33 12.92 0.20
N LYS A 17 -16.85 13.79 -0.69
CA LYS A 17 -16.12 14.23 -1.89
C LYS A 17 -15.14 15.38 -1.64
N ALA A 18 -15.27 16.07 -0.51
CA ALA A 18 -14.44 17.21 -0.16
C ALA A 18 -14.04 17.21 1.32
N PRO A 19 -13.44 16.13 1.84
CA PRO A 19 -13.02 16.07 3.23
C PRO A 19 -11.79 16.94 3.47
N LEU A 20 -11.66 17.42 4.71
CA LEU A 20 -10.43 18.00 5.21
C LEU A 20 -9.67 16.95 6.03
N PHE A 21 -8.48 16.55 5.60
CA PHE A 21 -7.63 15.66 6.36
C PHE A 21 -6.71 16.45 7.30
N ILE A 22 -6.66 16.03 8.57
CA ILE A 22 -5.71 16.50 9.56
C ILE A 22 -4.85 15.31 9.96
N LEU A 23 -3.64 15.28 9.39
CA LEU A 23 -2.72 14.14 9.51
C LEU A 23 -1.44 14.62 10.20
N THR A 24 -1.15 14.07 11.36
CA THR A 24 0.10 14.32 12.05
C THR A 24 1.02 13.11 11.92
N THR A 25 2.29 13.36 11.68
CA THR A 25 3.33 12.33 11.63
C THR A 25 4.44 12.67 12.62
N ASN A 26 5.14 11.66 13.10
CA ASN A 26 6.37 11.89 13.86
C ASN A 26 7.40 12.58 12.97
N TYR A 27 8.15 13.51 13.54
CA TYR A 27 9.29 14.06 12.84
C TYR A 27 10.34 12.96 12.60
N VAL A 28 10.75 12.81 11.38
CA VAL A 28 11.81 11.90 10.96
C VAL A 28 13.06 12.72 10.69
N ALA A 29 14.05 12.60 11.57
CA ALA A 29 15.33 13.26 11.39
C ALA A 29 16.11 12.71 10.19
N PRO A 30 16.93 13.53 9.52
CA PRO A 30 17.87 13.01 8.54
C PRO A 30 18.75 11.91 9.13
N PRO A 31 19.02 10.83 8.39
CA PRO A 31 19.85 9.75 8.89
C PRO A 31 21.33 10.14 9.03
N ASP A 32 22.03 9.43 9.91
CA ASP A 32 23.47 9.44 9.99
C ASP A 32 23.99 8.02 9.64
N PRO A 33 24.81 7.86 8.60
CA PRO A 33 25.38 8.88 7.70
C PRO A 33 24.31 9.63 6.86
N ALA A 34 24.70 10.78 6.33
CA ALA A 34 23.84 11.63 5.51
C ALA A 34 23.22 10.86 4.33
N PRO A 35 21.96 11.17 3.95
CA PRO A 35 21.26 10.46 2.87
C PRO A 35 21.93 10.73 1.51
N THR A 36 21.80 9.78 0.60
CA THR A 36 22.34 9.88 -0.77
C THR A 36 21.65 11.00 -1.54
N TYR A 37 20.33 11.13 -1.37
CA TYR A 37 19.50 12.17 -1.98
C TYR A 37 18.81 12.96 -0.87
N PHE A 38 19.09 14.26 -0.80
CA PHE A 38 18.48 15.17 0.17
C PHE A 38 17.61 16.19 -0.56
N PHE A 39 16.31 16.12 -0.34
CA PHE A 39 15.31 17.05 -0.92
C PHE A 39 14.94 18.09 0.12
N GLN A 40 15.47 19.31 -0.06
CA GLN A 40 15.37 20.38 0.92
C GLN A 40 13.98 21.01 0.99
N LYS A 41 13.61 21.44 2.17
CA LYS A 41 12.44 22.27 2.48
C LYS A 41 12.29 23.46 1.53
N GLY A 42 11.04 23.73 1.14
CA GLY A 42 10.67 24.88 0.30
C GLY A 42 11.01 24.73 -1.18
N HIS A 43 11.44 23.56 -1.62
CA HIS A 43 11.75 23.29 -3.03
C HIS A 43 10.83 22.21 -3.63
N VAL A 44 10.61 22.34 -4.93
CA VAL A 44 9.93 21.34 -5.76
C VAL A 44 10.95 20.72 -6.70
N TYR A 45 11.09 19.42 -6.62
CA TYR A 45 12.03 18.63 -7.42
C TYR A 45 11.28 17.80 -8.44
N ASN A 46 11.72 17.80 -9.69
CA ASN A 46 11.20 16.90 -10.71
C ASN A 46 12.24 15.82 -10.98
N VAL A 47 12.06 14.65 -10.36
CA VAL A 47 13.01 13.54 -10.47
C VAL A 47 12.65 12.54 -11.57
N GLY A 48 11.42 12.61 -12.09
CA GLY A 48 10.93 11.63 -13.03
C GLY A 48 10.91 10.23 -12.43
N SER A 49 11.96 9.43 -12.66
CA SER A 49 12.15 8.10 -12.06
C SER A 49 13.51 8.04 -11.36
N LEU A 50 13.49 8.06 -10.03
CA LEU A 50 14.69 7.94 -9.20
C LEU A 50 14.90 6.50 -8.80
N GLU A 51 15.98 5.87 -9.28
CA GLU A 51 16.38 4.53 -8.87
C GLU A 51 17.35 4.59 -7.70
N LEU A 52 17.06 3.89 -6.60
CA LEU A 52 17.93 3.73 -5.46
C LEU A 52 18.73 2.42 -5.56
N LYS A 53 20.03 2.49 -5.26
CA LYS A 53 20.93 1.35 -5.17
C LYS A 53 21.07 0.86 -3.73
N SER A 54 21.71 -0.29 -3.55
CA SER A 54 21.94 -0.85 -2.21
C SER A 54 22.62 0.15 -1.27
N GLY A 55 22.05 0.32 -0.09
CA GLY A 55 22.53 1.24 0.94
C GLY A 55 22.15 2.71 0.72
N GLU A 56 21.43 3.05 -0.35
CA GLU A 56 21.04 4.44 -0.61
C GLU A 56 19.77 4.85 0.12
N CYS A 57 19.71 6.13 0.46
CA CYS A 57 18.61 6.78 1.13
C CYS A 57 18.16 8.02 0.36
N ALA A 58 16.86 8.14 0.11
CA ALA A 58 16.21 9.37 -0.30
C ALA A 58 15.52 9.99 0.93
N TYR A 59 15.93 11.19 1.32
CA TYR A 59 15.34 11.94 2.41
C TYR A 59 14.57 13.15 1.90
N LEU A 60 13.26 13.16 2.19
CA LEU A 60 12.35 14.24 1.82
C LEU A 60 12.11 15.13 3.06
N GLU A 61 12.77 16.27 3.14
CA GLU A 61 12.59 17.19 4.27
C GLU A 61 11.14 17.72 4.32
N GLU A 62 10.62 17.97 5.51
CA GLU A 62 9.30 18.57 5.70
C GLU A 62 9.16 19.86 4.88
N GLY A 63 8.10 19.94 4.04
CA GLY A 63 7.88 21.06 3.12
C GLY A 63 8.65 20.96 1.79
N SER A 64 9.30 19.85 1.48
CA SER A 64 9.76 19.52 0.13
C SER A 64 8.67 18.80 -0.67
N ILE A 65 8.66 18.97 -1.99
CA ILE A 65 7.80 18.23 -2.92
C ILE A 65 8.67 17.57 -3.98
N VAL A 66 8.58 16.24 -4.08
CA VAL A 66 9.32 15.44 -5.07
C VAL A 66 8.32 14.91 -6.09
N CYS A 67 8.35 15.45 -7.30
CA CYS A 67 7.50 15.04 -8.42
C CYS A 67 8.15 13.89 -9.18
N GLY A 68 7.49 12.74 -9.21
CA GLY A 68 7.97 11.54 -9.89
C GLY A 68 7.82 10.30 -9.03
N ARG A 69 8.60 9.27 -9.32
CA ARG A 69 8.63 8.00 -8.56
C ARG A 69 10.00 7.69 -8.00
N ILE A 70 10.02 6.91 -6.92
CA ILE A 70 11.24 6.34 -6.33
C ILE A 70 11.13 4.81 -6.39
N PHE A 71 12.17 4.14 -6.87
CA PHE A 71 12.14 2.69 -7.00
C PHE A 71 13.52 2.05 -6.80
N SER A 72 13.54 0.76 -6.55
CA SER A 72 14.76 -0.03 -6.56
C SER A 72 14.51 -1.41 -7.17
N CYS A 73 15.57 -2.02 -7.70
CA CYS A 73 15.53 -3.40 -8.18
C CYS A 73 16.84 -4.10 -7.82
N LYS A 74 16.74 -5.24 -7.11
CA LYS A 74 17.90 -6.00 -6.62
C LYS A 74 18.84 -5.14 -5.76
N ALA A 75 18.24 -4.37 -4.84
CA ALA A 75 18.97 -3.45 -3.98
C ALA A 75 18.53 -3.62 -2.53
N ASP A 76 19.49 -3.83 -1.64
CA ASP A 76 19.27 -4.03 -0.21
C ASP A 76 19.55 -2.76 0.59
N ARG A 77 18.97 -2.65 1.78
CA ARG A 77 19.14 -1.53 2.71
C ARG A 77 18.82 -0.19 2.05
N VAL A 78 17.70 -0.17 1.35
CA VAL A 78 17.17 1.04 0.69
C VAL A 78 16.19 1.74 1.61
N SER A 79 16.21 3.06 1.65
CA SER A 79 15.27 3.81 2.46
C SER A 79 14.71 5.06 1.78
N VAL A 80 13.43 5.36 2.08
CA VAL A 80 12.77 6.62 1.73
C VAL A 80 12.20 7.22 3.01
N LEU A 81 12.80 8.28 3.48
CA LEU A 81 12.57 8.84 4.80
C LEU A 81 12.20 10.33 4.75
N GLY A 82 11.64 10.85 5.83
CA GLY A 82 11.38 12.28 6.01
C GLY A 82 9.91 12.60 6.17
N ASN A 83 9.56 13.90 6.08
CA ASN A 83 8.18 14.38 6.21
C ASN A 83 7.75 15.21 5.00
N GLY A 84 8.44 15.07 3.87
CA GLY A 84 8.09 15.70 2.60
C GLY A 84 7.05 14.93 1.82
N ILE A 85 6.73 15.46 0.63
CA ILE A 85 5.68 14.92 -0.25
C ILE A 85 6.31 14.28 -1.48
N LEU A 86 5.94 13.02 -1.74
CA LEU A 86 6.13 12.35 -3.03
C LEU A 86 4.86 12.52 -3.86
N TYR A 87 4.95 13.24 -4.98
CA TYR A 87 3.80 13.71 -5.74
C TYR A 87 3.73 13.09 -7.13
N GLY A 88 2.69 12.32 -7.39
CA GLY A 88 2.49 11.56 -8.63
C GLY A 88 1.46 12.12 -9.60
N SER A 89 0.69 13.18 -9.22
CA SER A 89 -0.40 13.71 -10.05
C SER A 89 0.04 14.23 -11.44
N VAL A 90 1.31 14.48 -11.64
CA VAL A 90 1.87 14.87 -12.96
C VAL A 90 1.87 13.72 -13.97
N TRP A 91 1.48 12.53 -13.54
CA TRP A 91 1.67 11.28 -14.26
C TRP A 91 0.34 10.54 -14.51
N HIS A 92 -0.69 11.24 -14.95
CA HIS A 92 -2.06 10.75 -15.12
C HIS A 92 -2.27 9.66 -16.19
N LYS A 93 -1.23 9.22 -16.89
CA LYS A 93 -1.37 8.14 -17.88
C LYS A 93 -0.33 7.05 -17.64
N PRO A 94 -0.72 5.77 -17.67
CA PRO A 94 0.25 4.68 -17.72
C PRO A 94 1.17 4.90 -18.92
N ASP A 95 2.46 4.69 -18.73
CA ASP A 95 3.41 4.65 -19.83
C ASP A 95 3.27 3.33 -20.61
N GLU A 96 4.01 3.23 -21.73
CA GLU A 96 4.00 2.04 -22.59
C GLU A 96 4.48 0.76 -21.87
N ASN A 97 5.04 0.89 -20.66
CA ASN A 97 5.54 -0.20 -19.82
C ASN A 97 4.58 -0.64 -18.71
N GLY A 98 3.32 -0.23 -18.76
CA GLY A 98 2.27 -0.82 -17.93
C GLY A 98 2.03 -0.17 -16.58
N GLY A 99 2.42 1.08 -16.38
CA GLY A 99 2.01 1.80 -15.19
C GLY A 99 3.15 2.31 -14.33
N ARG A 100 2.83 3.29 -13.50
CA ARG A 100 3.80 4.01 -12.68
C ARG A 100 3.51 3.81 -11.22
N LEU A 101 4.07 2.73 -10.70
CA LEU A 101 4.13 2.49 -9.28
C LEU A 101 4.97 3.60 -8.63
N MET A 102 4.45 4.25 -7.60
CA MET A 102 5.10 5.43 -7.00
C MET A 102 6.35 5.10 -6.22
N ALA A 103 6.26 4.15 -5.30
CA ALA A 103 7.36 3.69 -4.48
C ALA A 103 7.45 2.17 -4.62
N ALA A 104 8.21 1.69 -5.63
CA ALA A 104 8.30 0.28 -5.98
C ALA A 104 9.69 -0.29 -5.67
N PHE A 105 9.73 -1.32 -4.82
CA PHE A 105 10.97 -1.98 -4.40
C PHE A 105 10.89 -3.44 -4.77
N THR A 106 11.85 -3.94 -5.52
CA THR A 106 11.78 -5.29 -6.07
C THR A 106 13.05 -6.07 -5.83
N LEU A 107 12.90 -7.31 -5.31
CA LEU A 107 14.03 -8.24 -5.10
C LEU A 107 15.11 -7.65 -4.18
N GLY A 108 14.72 -7.02 -3.08
CA GLY A 108 15.63 -6.43 -2.12
C GLY A 108 15.26 -6.76 -0.68
N ASP A 109 16.25 -6.77 0.19
CA ASP A 109 16.10 -6.96 1.62
C ASP A 109 16.34 -5.64 2.38
N ASP A 110 15.75 -5.50 3.58
CA ASP A 110 15.89 -4.33 4.45
C ASP A 110 15.39 -3.02 3.81
N ILE A 111 14.15 -2.98 3.40
CA ILE A 111 13.51 -1.78 2.81
C ILE A 111 12.79 -0.98 3.90
N ARG A 112 13.01 0.34 3.96
CA ARG A 112 12.39 1.23 4.94
C ARG A 112 11.74 2.44 4.29
N ILE A 113 10.47 2.66 4.60
CA ILE A 113 9.72 3.85 4.17
C ILE A 113 9.11 4.47 5.40
N ARG A 114 9.43 5.76 5.69
CA ARG A 114 8.94 6.38 6.91
C ARG A 114 8.65 7.87 6.78
N GLY A 115 7.47 8.27 7.26
CA GLY A 115 7.07 9.65 7.54
C GLY A 115 6.58 10.44 6.35
N ILE A 116 6.85 10.00 5.13
CA ILE A 116 6.50 10.72 3.90
C ILE A 116 4.98 10.73 3.66
N THR A 117 4.54 11.72 2.90
CA THR A 117 3.19 11.76 2.35
C THR A 117 3.25 11.48 0.85
N ILE A 118 2.45 10.54 0.36
CA ILE A 118 2.30 10.25 -1.07
C ILE A 118 0.96 10.81 -1.54
N VAL A 119 0.98 11.58 -2.62
CA VAL A 119 -0.21 12.17 -3.22
C VAL A 119 -0.31 11.75 -4.66
N ASP A 120 -1.38 11.05 -4.98
CA ASP A 120 -1.73 10.46 -6.27
C ASP A 120 -0.59 9.63 -6.90
N SER A 121 -0.95 8.57 -7.50
CA SER A 121 -0.05 7.70 -8.28
C SER A 121 -0.59 7.55 -9.69
N GLY A 122 0.19 6.98 -10.59
CA GLY A 122 -0.33 6.55 -11.89
C GLY A 122 -1.09 5.22 -11.81
N VAL A 123 -0.73 4.39 -10.81
CA VAL A 123 -1.31 3.08 -10.47
C VAL A 123 -1.12 2.91 -8.96
N TRP A 124 -0.66 1.80 -8.44
CA TRP A 124 -0.42 1.51 -7.02
C TRP A 124 0.63 2.44 -6.39
N ASN A 125 0.46 2.77 -5.11
CA ASN A 125 1.32 3.74 -4.42
C ASN A 125 2.61 3.10 -3.87
N ILE A 126 2.55 2.22 -2.88
CA ILE A 126 3.73 1.56 -2.32
C ILE A 126 3.69 0.07 -2.65
N VAL A 127 4.73 -0.43 -3.30
CA VAL A 127 4.75 -1.80 -3.81
C VAL A 127 6.10 -2.47 -3.54
N PRO A 128 6.29 -3.10 -2.39
CA PRO A 128 7.34 -4.08 -2.23
C PRO A 128 6.97 -5.37 -2.98
N GLY A 129 7.89 -5.88 -3.78
CA GLY A 129 7.69 -7.10 -4.58
C GLY A 129 8.85 -8.07 -4.47
N ALA A 130 8.64 -9.30 -4.01
CA ALA A 130 9.67 -10.29 -3.71
C ALA A 130 10.76 -9.71 -2.79
N CYS A 131 10.34 -8.97 -1.76
CA CYS A 131 11.22 -8.35 -0.77
C CYS A 131 11.11 -9.06 0.58
N ARG A 132 12.14 -8.89 1.41
CA ARG A 132 12.17 -9.36 2.78
C ARG A 132 12.58 -8.24 3.73
N ASN A 133 12.08 -8.30 4.99
CA ASN A 133 12.35 -7.32 6.02
C ASN A 133 11.99 -5.89 5.58
N VAL A 134 10.70 -5.67 5.31
CA VAL A 134 10.16 -4.40 4.85
C VAL A 134 9.45 -3.68 6.02
N SER A 135 9.77 -2.42 6.24
CA SER A 135 9.13 -1.57 7.24
C SER A 135 8.54 -0.32 6.60
N ILE A 136 7.23 -0.13 6.75
CA ILE A 136 6.48 1.03 6.29
C ILE A 136 5.80 1.66 7.50
N CYS A 137 6.25 2.83 7.92
CA CYS A 137 5.81 3.43 9.19
C CYS A 137 5.50 4.92 9.05
N ASP A 138 4.44 5.38 9.70
CA ASP A 138 4.03 6.80 9.74
C ASP A 138 3.79 7.43 8.36
N VAL A 139 3.42 6.66 7.34
CA VAL A 139 3.20 7.14 5.97
C VAL A 139 1.75 7.58 5.78
N ASN A 140 1.54 8.68 5.03
CA ASN A 140 0.22 9.07 4.58
C ASN A 140 0.09 8.87 3.08
N ILE A 141 -1.01 8.26 2.63
CA ILE A 141 -1.32 8.07 1.21
C ILE A 141 -2.68 8.71 0.91
N LEU A 142 -2.70 9.61 -0.06
CA LEU A 142 -3.90 10.28 -0.55
C LEU A 142 -4.01 10.06 -2.06
N SER A 143 -4.75 9.04 -2.47
CA SER A 143 -4.93 8.67 -3.87
C SER A 143 -6.37 8.89 -4.34
N ARG A 144 -6.53 9.38 -5.58
CA ARG A 144 -7.83 9.59 -6.25
C ARG A 144 -7.94 8.82 -7.56
N VAL A 145 -6.91 8.11 -7.92
CA VAL A 145 -6.84 7.40 -9.21
C VAL A 145 -7.44 6.02 -9.03
N VAL A 146 -8.37 5.63 -9.90
CA VAL A 146 -8.84 4.24 -10.00
C VAL A 146 -7.63 3.34 -10.26
N THR A 147 -7.53 2.21 -9.59
CA THR A 147 -6.32 1.38 -9.50
C THR A 147 -5.18 2.03 -8.67
N GLY A 148 -5.51 2.99 -7.85
CA GLY A 148 -4.57 3.68 -6.96
C GLY A 148 -4.50 3.04 -5.58
N ASP A 149 -4.24 1.73 -5.51
CA ASP A 149 -4.08 0.98 -4.28
C ASP A 149 -3.07 1.67 -3.35
N GLY A 150 -3.28 1.57 -2.05
CA GLY A 150 -2.41 2.20 -1.07
C GLY A 150 -1.08 1.48 -0.92
N ILE A 151 -1.09 0.29 -0.32
CA ILE A 151 0.11 -0.53 -0.12
C ILE A 151 -0.18 -1.95 -0.61
N ASP A 152 0.54 -2.38 -1.64
CA ASP A 152 0.48 -3.73 -2.18
C ASP A 152 1.71 -4.54 -1.78
N ILE A 153 1.53 -5.51 -0.91
CA ILE A 153 2.59 -6.44 -0.50
C ILE A 153 2.56 -7.63 -1.44
N VAL A 154 3.54 -7.72 -2.35
CA VAL A 154 3.49 -8.71 -3.42
C VAL A 154 4.62 -9.73 -3.30
N GLY A 155 4.29 -10.94 -2.86
CA GLY A 155 5.29 -12.00 -2.71
C GLY A 155 6.41 -11.65 -1.72
N CYS A 156 6.08 -11.06 -0.57
CA CYS A 156 7.06 -10.62 0.43
C CYS A 156 6.99 -11.47 1.70
N GLU A 157 8.09 -11.46 2.45
CA GLU A 157 8.19 -12.04 3.79
C GLU A 157 8.69 -10.99 4.79
N ASP A 158 8.28 -11.11 6.07
CA ASP A 158 8.71 -10.24 7.16
C ASP A 158 8.42 -8.75 6.89
N VAL A 159 7.13 -8.40 6.75
CA VAL A 159 6.68 -7.03 6.48
C VAL A 159 5.94 -6.45 7.68
N THR A 160 6.29 -5.24 8.07
CA THR A 160 5.58 -4.47 9.07
C THR A 160 5.06 -3.16 8.48
N ILE A 161 3.75 -2.91 8.62
CA ILE A 161 3.09 -1.65 8.27
C ILE A 161 2.49 -1.07 9.55
N GLU A 162 2.91 0.14 9.91
CA GLU A 162 2.56 0.72 11.20
C GLU A 162 2.16 2.19 11.08
N ASN A 163 1.10 2.58 11.80
CA ASN A 163 0.67 3.97 11.95
C ASN A 163 0.50 4.72 10.63
N CYS A 164 0.01 4.08 9.59
CA CYS A 164 -0.23 4.69 8.29
C CYS A 164 -1.66 5.27 8.21
N PHE A 165 -1.81 6.36 7.46
CA PHE A 165 -3.10 6.83 6.98
C PHE A 165 -3.20 6.55 5.49
N ILE A 166 -4.24 5.86 5.07
CA ILE A 166 -4.40 5.49 3.66
C ILE A 166 -5.80 5.81 3.20
N ARG A 167 -5.91 6.77 2.28
CA ARG A 167 -7.10 6.97 1.46
C ARG A 167 -6.77 6.56 0.04
N ALA A 168 -7.37 5.48 -0.43
CA ALA A 168 -7.12 4.90 -1.74
C ALA A 168 -8.42 4.77 -2.54
N CYS A 169 -8.33 4.90 -3.87
CA CYS A 169 -9.38 4.50 -4.81
C CYS A 169 -8.94 3.21 -5.47
N ASP A 170 -9.08 2.15 -4.80
CA ASP A 170 -8.85 0.73 -4.89
C ASP A 170 -8.44 0.23 -3.50
N ASP A 171 -7.78 -0.91 -3.35
CA ASP A 171 -7.46 -1.48 -2.04
C ASP A 171 -6.58 -0.55 -1.18
N CYS A 172 -6.90 -0.40 0.11
CA CYS A 172 -6.03 0.37 1.00
C CYS A 172 -4.74 -0.39 1.33
N ILE A 173 -4.85 -1.61 1.84
CA ILE A 173 -3.72 -2.52 2.05
C ILE A 173 -4.08 -3.87 1.45
N CYS A 174 -3.27 -4.29 0.51
CA CYS A 174 -3.50 -5.51 -0.24
C CYS A 174 -2.32 -6.47 -0.19
N ILE A 175 -2.61 -7.77 -0.08
CA ILE A 175 -1.63 -8.84 -0.09
C ILE A 175 -1.83 -9.67 -1.34
N LYS A 176 -0.81 -9.72 -2.18
CA LYS A 176 -0.84 -10.32 -3.51
C LYS A 176 0.37 -11.23 -3.75
N ALA A 177 0.25 -12.10 -4.75
CA ALA A 177 1.36 -12.84 -5.35
C ALA A 177 1.13 -12.86 -6.86
N CYS A 178 1.66 -11.85 -7.55
CA CYS A 178 1.43 -11.64 -8.99
C CYS A 178 2.71 -11.15 -9.69
N PRO A 179 2.77 -11.16 -11.04
CA PRO A 179 3.99 -10.78 -11.75
C PRO A 179 4.26 -9.26 -11.79
N LEU A 180 3.68 -8.50 -10.88
CA LEU A 180 3.96 -7.08 -10.65
C LEU A 180 4.50 -6.88 -9.23
N PRO A 181 5.53 -6.08 -9.01
CA PRO A 181 6.33 -5.34 -10.00
C PRO A 181 7.32 -6.21 -10.79
N SER A 182 7.37 -7.51 -10.52
CA SER A 182 8.28 -8.46 -11.16
C SER A 182 7.67 -9.86 -11.21
N PRO A 183 7.94 -10.69 -12.23
CA PRO A 183 7.56 -12.11 -12.23
C PRO A 183 8.05 -12.89 -11.01
N ALA A 184 9.14 -12.48 -10.38
CA ALA A 184 9.64 -13.08 -9.14
C ALA A 184 8.71 -12.87 -7.94
N ALA A 185 7.80 -11.90 -8.00
CA ALA A 185 6.84 -11.62 -6.94
C ALA A 185 5.65 -12.62 -6.90
N CYS A 186 5.61 -13.61 -7.80
CA CYS A 186 4.76 -14.80 -7.68
C CYS A 186 5.36 -15.83 -6.70
N CYS A 187 5.73 -15.40 -5.51
CA CYS A 187 6.27 -16.25 -4.44
C CYS A 187 5.40 -16.17 -3.18
N ASN A 188 5.66 -17.04 -2.23
CA ASN A 188 4.86 -17.10 -0.99
C ASN A 188 4.90 -15.77 -0.25
N VAL A 189 3.81 -15.49 0.47
CA VAL A 189 3.70 -14.34 1.37
C VAL A 189 3.60 -14.83 2.80
N LYS A 190 4.45 -14.33 3.68
CA LYS A 190 4.52 -14.81 5.04
C LYS A 190 4.94 -13.74 6.04
N ASN A 191 4.42 -13.85 7.28
CA ASN A 191 4.80 -13.00 8.41
C ASN A 191 4.60 -11.50 8.11
N ILE A 192 3.33 -11.12 7.91
CA ILE A 192 2.93 -9.75 7.62
C ILE A 192 2.19 -9.20 8.83
N HIS A 193 2.63 -8.06 9.34
CA HIS A 193 2.00 -7.35 10.47
C HIS A 193 1.56 -5.96 10.05
N VAL A 194 0.26 -5.71 10.10
CA VAL A 194 -0.35 -4.39 9.89
C VAL A 194 -0.93 -3.93 11.21
N HIS A 195 -0.49 -2.76 11.70
CA HIS A 195 -0.85 -2.29 13.02
C HIS A 195 -1.11 -0.78 13.07
N GLY A 196 -2.17 -0.37 13.78
CA GLY A 196 -2.43 1.03 14.10
C GLY A 196 -2.72 1.93 12.89
N CYS A 197 -3.20 1.37 11.79
CA CYS A 197 -3.48 2.12 10.56
C CYS A 197 -4.90 2.69 10.56
N THR A 198 -5.06 3.87 9.94
CA THR A 198 -6.36 4.47 9.66
C THR A 198 -6.63 4.40 8.17
N LEU A 199 -7.72 3.76 7.77
CA LEU A 199 -8.01 3.42 6.37
C LEU A 199 -9.31 4.05 5.91
N TRP A 200 -9.29 4.59 4.70
CA TRP A 200 -10.44 5.03 3.94
C TRP A 200 -10.35 4.42 2.53
N ASN A 201 -11.10 3.37 2.31
CA ASN A 201 -11.29 2.87 0.96
C ASN A 201 -12.37 3.71 0.28
N ALA A 202 -11.98 4.51 -0.68
CA ALA A 202 -12.90 5.14 -1.62
C ALA A 202 -13.18 4.17 -2.77
N GLU A 203 -14.27 4.35 -3.47
CA GLU A 203 -14.69 3.51 -4.59
C GLU A 203 -13.63 3.47 -5.72
N PRO A 204 -13.24 2.29 -6.28
CA PRO A 204 -13.55 0.91 -5.87
C PRO A 204 -12.55 0.35 -4.86
N GLY A 205 -12.66 -0.95 -4.53
CA GLY A 205 -11.66 -1.75 -3.81
C GLY A 205 -12.09 -2.17 -2.40
N ASN A 206 -11.12 -2.50 -1.57
CA ASN A 206 -11.32 -3.04 -0.24
C ASN A 206 -10.45 -2.32 0.79
N ALA A 207 -10.83 -2.36 2.07
CA ALA A 207 -9.99 -1.76 3.09
C ALA A 207 -8.76 -2.64 3.41
N LEU A 208 -8.98 -3.92 3.73
CA LEU A 208 -7.94 -4.91 3.98
C LEU A 208 -8.20 -6.14 3.11
N GLU A 209 -7.38 -6.32 2.08
CA GLU A 209 -7.55 -7.36 1.06
C GLU A 209 -6.41 -8.39 1.10
N ILE A 210 -6.77 -9.67 0.94
CA ILE A 210 -5.87 -10.74 0.56
C ILE A 210 -6.37 -11.30 -0.77
N GLY A 211 -5.73 -10.93 -1.87
CA GLY A 211 -6.16 -11.29 -3.23
C GLY A 211 -6.12 -10.11 -4.20
N TYR A 212 -6.76 -10.19 -5.37
CA TYR A 212 -7.29 -11.44 -5.98
C TYR A 212 -6.19 -12.41 -6.39
N GLU A 213 -5.05 -11.87 -6.88
CA GLU A 213 -3.97 -12.65 -7.45
C GLU A 213 -3.10 -13.28 -6.36
N LEU A 214 -3.25 -14.58 -6.19
CA LEU A 214 -2.47 -15.35 -5.23
C LEU A 214 -1.76 -16.52 -5.96
N ARG A 215 -0.87 -16.18 -6.90
CA ARG A 215 -0.12 -17.11 -7.76
C ARG A 215 1.10 -17.70 -7.06
N CYS A 216 0.90 -18.17 -5.85
CA CYS A 216 1.91 -18.80 -5.02
C CYS A 216 1.38 -20.09 -4.39
N ASN A 217 2.20 -20.76 -3.59
CA ASN A 217 1.73 -21.95 -2.89
C ASN A 217 1.05 -21.60 -1.56
N GLU A 218 1.53 -20.54 -0.89
CA GLU A 218 1.14 -20.23 0.48
C GLU A 218 1.07 -18.73 0.74
N VAL A 219 0.02 -18.31 1.46
CA VAL A 219 -0.14 -17.00 2.07
C VAL A 219 -0.50 -17.23 3.53
N SER A 220 0.40 -16.90 4.46
CA SER A 220 0.24 -17.30 5.86
C SER A 220 0.82 -16.30 6.86
N ASP A 221 0.41 -16.49 8.12
CA ASP A 221 0.93 -15.75 9.28
C ASP A 221 0.77 -14.24 9.11
N ILE A 222 -0.48 -13.80 8.85
CA ILE A 222 -0.83 -12.40 8.63
C ILE A 222 -1.68 -11.90 9.78
N VAL A 223 -1.27 -10.76 10.33
CA VAL A 223 -1.97 -10.10 11.43
C VAL A 223 -2.32 -8.67 11.03
N PHE A 224 -3.61 -8.36 11.09
CA PHE A 224 -4.14 -7.00 11.05
C PHE A 224 -4.65 -6.65 12.44
N SER A 225 -4.07 -5.62 13.08
CA SER A 225 -4.42 -5.27 14.45
C SER A 225 -4.55 -3.78 14.67
N ASP A 226 -5.43 -3.40 15.59
CA ASP A 226 -5.61 -2.03 16.06
C ASP A 226 -5.85 -1.00 14.93
N CYS A 227 -6.52 -1.39 13.86
CA CYS A 227 -6.80 -0.53 12.73
C CYS A 227 -8.18 0.11 12.81
N ASP A 228 -8.26 1.37 12.35
CA ASP A 228 -9.49 2.13 12.19
C ASP A 228 -9.86 2.20 10.69
N ILE A 229 -11.02 1.67 10.33
CA ILE A 229 -11.57 1.77 8.97
C ILE A 229 -12.71 2.77 9.05
N ILE A 230 -12.40 4.03 8.66
CA ILE A 230 -13.34 5.13 8.79
C ILE A 230 -14.38 5.13 7.67
N HIS A 231 -13.98 4.73 6.46
CA HIS A 231 -14.89 4.51 5.34
C HIS A 231 -14.46 3.31 4.50
N CYS A 232 -15.44 2.54 4.04
CA CYS A 232 -15.30 1.56 2.97
C CYS A 232 -16.50 1.74 2.05
N GLU A 233 -16.28 2.48 0.95
CA GLU A 233 -17.33 2.94 0.07
C GLU A 233 -17.84 1.81 -0.85
N TYR A 234 -19.08 1.93 -1.32
CA TYR A 234 -19.69 0.97 -2.22
C TYR A 234 -19.07 1.05 -3.63
N GLU A 235 -18.65 -0.08 -4.16
CA GLU A 235 -17.99 -0.13 -5.46
C GLU A 235 -18.93 -0.52 -6.63
N GLY A 236 -20.19 -0.55 -6.42
CA GLY A 236 -21.18 -0.83 -7.48
C GLY A 236 -21.39 -2.33 -7.73
N ASN A 237 -20.96 -2.86 -8.88
CA ASN A 237 -21.24 -4.24 -9.28
C ASN A 237 -20.18 -5.25 -8.84
N GLN A 238 -19.07 -4.81 -8.31
CA GLN A 238 -18.05 -5.70 -7.79
C GLN A 238 -18.35 -5.97 -6.32
N SER A 239 -18.01 -7.15 -5.88
CA SER A 239 -18.28 -7.57 -4.53
C SER A 239 -17.04 -7.29 -3.70
N GLY A 240 -17.01 -6.19 -3.02
CA GLY A 240 -15.98 -5.74 -2.12
C GLY A 240 -16.36 -5.86 -0.65
N GLY A 241 -15.52 -5.33 0.22
CA GLY A 241 -15.77 -5.33 1.64
C GLY A 241 -14.64 -4.76 2.47
N VAL A 242 -14.87 -4.75 3.77
CA VAL A 242 -13.90 -4.21 4.72
C VAL A 242 -12.75 -5.18 4.95
N LEU A 243 -13.07 -6.44 5.28
CA LEU A 243 -12.10 -7.51 5.54
C LEU A 243 -12.32 -8.60 4.48
N THR A 244 -11.41 -8.72 3.54
CA THR A 244 -11.62 -9.54 2.36
C THR A 244 -10.51 -10.54 2.13
N ILE A 245 -10.88 -11.77 1.74
CA ILE A 245 -9.98 -12.81 1.26
C ILE A 245 -10.55 -13.35 -0.04
N HIS A 246 -10.04 -12.86 -1.15
CA HIS A 246 -10.49 -13.23 -2.48
C HIS A 246 -9.44 -14.08 -3.19
N ASN A 247 -9.48 -15.38 -2.99
CA ASN A 247 -8.49 -16.26 -3.59
C ASN A 247 -8.91 -16.66 -5.01
N ALA A 248 -8.33 -15.98 -5.99
CA ALA A 248 -8.59 -16.23 -7.41
C ALA A 248 -7.63 -17.25 -8.04
N ASP A 249 -6.55 -17.61 -7.36
CA ASP A 249 -5.51 -18.53 -7.87
C ASP A 249 -5.33 -19.76 -6.95
N ARG A 250 -4.12 -20.30 -6.84
CA ARG A 250 -3.85 -21.61 -6.21
C ARG A 250 -3.44 -21.57 -4.73
N ALA A 251 -3.17 -20.39 -4.14
CA ALA A 251 -2.57 -20.31 -2.83
C ALA A 251 -3.40 -21.02 -1.73
N ASN A 252 -2.70 -21.65 -0.80
CA ASN A 252 -3.26 -22.05 0.48
C ASN A 252 -3.17 -20.87 1.44
N VAL A 253 -4.31 -20.29 1.81
CA VAL A 253 -4.39 -19.11 2.70
C VAL A 253 -4.75 -19.60 4.10
N HIS A 254 -3.91 -19.34 5.09
CA HIS A 254 -4.15 -19.77 6.46
C HIS A 254 -3.42 -18.91 7.51
N ASN A 255 -3.77 -19.05 8.79
CA ASN A 255 -3.22 -18.29 9.91
C ASN A 255 -3.37 -16.77 9.71
N ILE A 256 -4.59 -16.35 9.42
CA ILE A 256 -4.95 -14.93 9.25
C ILE A 256 -5.68 -14.47 10.50
N LEU A 257 -5.20 -13.40 11.13
CA LEU A 257 -5.79 -12.81 12.32
C LEU A 257 -6.20 -11.36 12.06
N TYR A 258 -7.45 -11.05 12.38
CA TYR A 258 -7.95 -9.68 12.49
C TYR A 258 -8.29 -9.44 13.96
N GLU A 259 -7.62 -8.47 14.59
CA GLU A 259 -7.75 -8.20 16.01
C GLU A 259 -7.96 -6.71 16.27
N ASN A 260 -8.96 -6.36 17.10
CA ASN A 260 -9.26 -4.98 17.48
C ASN A 260 -9.41 -4.03 16.25
N ILE A 261 -10.19 -4.44 15.27
CA ILE A 261 -10.52 -3.62 14.10
C ILE A 261 -11.78 -2.81 14.39
N ARG A 262 -11.70 -1.49 14.30
CA ARG A 262 -12.81 -0.57 14.44
C ARG A 262 -13.30 -0.15 13.06
N ILE A 263 -14.59 -0.20 12.84
CA ILE A 263 -15.22 0.11 11.54
C ILE A 263 -16.33 1.12 11.79
N GLU A 264 -16.26 2.28 11.15
CA GLU A 264 -17.24 3.35 11.30
C GLU A 264 -18.31 3.31 10.19
N ASP A 265 -17.90 3.32 8.92
CA ASP A 265 -18.79 3.28 7.78
C ASP A 265 -18.38 2.18 6.79
N ALA A 266 -19.20 1.14 6.71
CA ALA A 266 -19.06 0.07 5.73
C ALA A 266 -20.29 0.02 4.84
N GLN A 267 -20.17 0.50 3.62
CA GLN A 267 -21.27 0.55 2.67
C GLN A 267 -21.52 -0.78 1.94
N GLU A 268 -20.60 -1.72 2.07
CA GLU A 268 -20.70 -3.10 1.57
C GLU A 268 -20.59 -4.13 2.69
N LYS A 269 -19.92 -5.24 2.44
CA LYS A 269 -19.78 -6.34 3.38
C LYS A 269 -18.71 -6.04 4.44
N LEU A 270 -19.00 -6.40 5.67
CA LEU A 270 -17.98 -6.39 6.72
C LEU A 270 -16.89 -7.43 6.47
N VAL A 271 -17.29 -8.62 6.01
CA VAL A 271 -16.37 -9.73 5.71
C VAL A 271 -16.81 -10.39 4.41
N ASP A 272 -15.88 -10.55 3.47
CA ASP A 272 -16.11 -11.32 2.24
C ASP A 272 -14.95 -12.30 2.00
N ILE A 273 -15.19 -13.58 2.23
CA ILE A 273 -14.19 -14.66 2.07
C ILE A 273 -14.67 -15.60 1.00
N LYS A 274 -13.93 -15.72 -0.10
CA LYS A 274 -14.33 -16.58 -1.21
C LYS A 274 -13.16 -17.09 -2.07
N ILE A 275 -13.37 -18.23 -2.65
CA ILE A 275 -12.60 -18.72 -3.80
C ILE A 275 -13.40 -18.39 -5.03
N LEU A 276 -12.81 -17.67 -5.98
CA LEU A 276 -13.53 -17.18 -7.15
C LEU A 276 -12.80 -17.47 -8.45
N ASP A 277 -13.57 -17.43 -9.54
CA ASP A 277 -13.09 -17.46 -10.90
C ASP A 277 -13.38 -16.11 -11.56
N CYS A 278 -12.35 -15.36 -11.86
CA CYS A 278 -12.47 -14.04 -12.41
C CYS A 278 -11.39 -13.77 -13.47
N LYS A 279 -11.40 -12.59 -14.07
CA LYS A 279 -10.41 -12.19 -15.07
C LYS A 279 -8.95 -12.23 -14.58
N TYR A 280 -8.76 -12.22 -13.27
CA TYR A 280 -7.43 -12.25 -12.62
C TYR A 280 -6.96 -13.67 -12.29
N SER A 281 -7.82 -14.68 -12.43
CA SER A 281 -7.51 -16.10 -12.15
C SER A 281 -6.68 -16.70 -13.28
N LEU A 282 -5.36 -16.70 -13.13
CA LEU A 282 -4.43 -17.20 -14.15
C LEU A 282 -3.69 -18.50 -13.73
N ASP A 283 -3.73 -18.85 -12.45
CA ASP A 283 -2.96 -19.99 -11.91
C ASP A 283 -3.80 -20.80 -10.92
N ARG A 284 -4.75 -21.57 -11.47
CA ARG A 284 -5.61 -22.47 -10.69
C ARG A 284 -5.13 -23.91 -10.77
N SER A 285 -5.16 -24.61 -9.63
CA SER A 285 -5.01 -26.06 -9.63
C SER A 285 -6.22 -26.73 -10.28
N GLU A 286 -6.02 -27.85 -10.98
CA GLU A 286 -7.09 -28.66 -11.57
C GLU A 286 -8.16 -29.09 -10.54
N GLU A 287 -7.77 -29.33 -9.30
CA GLU A 287 -8.66 -29.71 -8.20
C GLU A 287 -9.74 -28.66 -7.91
N ARG A 288 -9.44 -27.38 -8.11
CA ARG A 288 -10.41 -26.29 -7.92
C ARG A 288 -11.37 -26.12 -9.10
N ARG A 289 -11.08 -26.70 -10.26
CA ARG A 289 -11.97 -26.71 -11.43
C ARG A 289 -13.11 -27.70 -11.32
N VAL A 290 -12.97 -28.73 -10.49
CA VAL A 290 -13.96 -29.84 -10.34
C VAL A 290 -15.08 -29.48 -9.37
N GLY A 291 -14.98 -28.40 -8.63
CA GLY A 291 -15.98 -27.95 -7.66
C GLY A 291 -17.09 -27.04 -8.23
N LYS A 292 -17.48 -27.22 -9.50
CA LYS A 292 -18.64 -26.56 -10.11
C LYS A 292 -19.85 -27.46 -10.11
#